data_6a0b0031d79ea9ba45712d6d7eb3c0db
#
_entry.id   6a0b0031d79ea9ba45712d6d7eb3c0db
#
_cell.length_a   1.000
_cell.length_b   1.000
_cell.length_c   1.000
_cell.angle_alpha   90.00
_cell.angle_beta   90.00
_cell.angle_gamma   90.00
#
_symmetry.space_group_name_H-M   'P 1'
#
loop_
_entity.id
_entity.type
_entity.pdbx_description
1 polymer ?
#
loop_
_entity_poly.entity_id
_entity_poly.type
_entity_poly.pdbx_seq_one_letter_code
_entity_poly.pdbx_strand_id
1 'polypeptide(L)'
;MHAGGDGLLAAGILGVACLVLHLDFISCVPQPIYGTVNMSVTLYTSGSIPIKEIMWXKKKDKVVEWDEELLKPRVYPPFVDRVHLDITSGNLTIFNLTSSDEEDYEVELSSITDTKFTLYVIEPLPFPTLNCTFTAENITVRCRIPETYSSHINLIKYSWNCFSEQCQNTTNSSEVSIKRESDLSQEIQCIISNPLSKQASSLVLATCVPDNSRHSFVIIAAVLFVVILAMFVLLYRRDFLKRGGERDRTKKEAINDRNSDPTSRLHPTP
;
A
#
# COMPACT_ATOMS: atom_id res chain seq x y z
N MET A 1 -44.30 -37.71 -40.42
CA MET A 1 -43.20 -36.73 -40.38
C MET A 1 -43.76 -35.36 -40.11
N HIS A 2 -44.03 -35.03 -38.88
CA HIS A 2 -44.30 -33.69 -38.42
C HIS A 2 -43.94 -33.57 -36.93
N ALA A 3 -42.73 -33.11 -36.67
CA ALA A 3 -42.34 -32.68 -35.33
C ALA A 3 -41.33 -31.55 -35.51
N GLY A 4 -41.78 -30.34 -35.42
CA GLY A 4 -40.88 -29.18 -35.59
C GLY A 4 -41.45 -27.81 -35.33
N GLY A 5 -42.71 -27.70 -34.89
CA GLY A 5 -43.36 -26.41 -34.73
C GLY A 5 -43.48 -25.86 -33.30
N ASP A 6 -43.45 -26.72 -32.33
CA ASP A 6 -43.83 -26.33 -30.97
C ASP A 6 -42.67 -25.82 -30.11
N GLY A 7 -41.42 -26.11 -30.51
CA GLY A 7 -40.24 -25.70 -29.77
C GLY A 7 -39.90 -24.21 -29.92
N LEU A 8 -40.16 -23.62 -31.07
CA LEU A 8 -39.83 -22.20 -31.33
C LEU A 8 -40.78 -21.24 -30.60
N LEU A 9 -42.07 -21.62 -30.52
CA LEU A 9 -43.04 -20.80 -29.81
C LEU A 9 -42.82 -20.82 -28.29
N ALA A 10 -42.47 -21.98 -27.74
CA ALA A 10 -42.15 -22.12 -26.32
C ALA A 10 -40.89 -21.31 -25.93
N ALA A 11 -39.84 -21.33 -26.77
CA ALA A 11 -38.63 -20.57 -26.57
C ALA A 11 -38.88 -19.05 -26.66
N GLY A 12 -39.76 -18.63 -27.57
CA GLY A 12 -40.12 -17.22 -27.69
C GLY A 12 -40.91 -16.71 -26.48
N ILE A 13 -41.86 -17.47 -26.00
CA ILE A 13 -42.69 -17.10 -24.83
C ILE A 13 -41.82 -17.05 -23.55
N LEU A 14 -40.92 -18.02 -23.39
CA LEU A 14 -39.97 -18.03 -22.26
C LEU A 14 -39.00 -16.85 -22.33
N GLY A 15 -38.53 -16.50 -23.52
CA GLY A 15 -37.64 -15.37 -23.71
C GLY A 15 -38.32 -14.05 -23.36
N VAL A 16 -39.55 -13.84 -23.79
CA VAL A 16 -40.32 -12.64 -23.48
C VAL A 16 -40.66 -12.60 -21.97
N ALA A 17 -41.04 -13.75 -21.38
CA ALA A 17 -41.30 -13.82 -19.95
C ALA A 17 -40.05 -13.50 -19.11
N CYS A 18 -38.89 -14.00 -19.51
CA CYS A 18 -37.59 -13.65 -18.85
C CYS A 18 -37.26 -12.16 -19.00
N LEU A 19 -37.54 -11.56 -20.16
CA LEU A 19 -37.30 -10.12 -20.38
C LEU A 19 -38.20 -9.27 -19.47
N VAL A 20 -39.48 -9.63 -19.33
CA VAL A 20 -40.41 -8.92 -18.48
C VAL A 20 -40.02 -9.08 -17.00
N LEU A 21 -39.65 -10.30 -16.59
CA LEU A 21 -39.18 -10.56 -15.23
C LEU A 21 -37.86 -9.83 -14.92
N HIS A 22 -36.99 -9.67 -15.90
CA HIS A 22 -35.73 -8.89 -15.70
C HIS A 22 -35.98 -7.40 -15.50
N LEU A 23 -36.96 -6.83 -16.19
CA LEU A 23 -37.31 -5.40 -16.02
C LEU A 23 -37.86 -5.12 -14.62
N ASP A 24 -38.69 -6.03 -14.09
CA ASP A 24 -39.23 -5.90 -12.73
C ASP A 24 -38.16 -6.14 -11.66
N PHE A 25 -37.15 -7.00 -11.95
CA PHE A 25 -36.05 -7.27 -11.03
C PHE A 25 -35.06 -6.10 -10.93
N ILE A 26 -34.88 -5.34 -12.00
CA ILE A 26 -33.94 -4.20 -12.02
C ILE A 26 -34.38 -3.10 -11.05
N SER A 27 -35.71 -2.91 -10.88
CA SER A 27 -36.23 -1.89 -9.98
C SER A 27 -36.21 -2.29 -8.49
N CYS A 28 -35.88 -3.56 -8.18
CA CYS A 28 -35.86 -4.07 -6.80
C CYS A 28 -34.46 -4.11 -6.18
N VAL A 29 -33.40 -3.89 -6.97
CA VAL A 29 -32.01 -3.92 -6.45
C VAL A 29 -31.68 -2.55 -5.88
N PRO A 30 -31.36 -2.43 -4.57
CA PRO A 30 -30.98 -1.14 -4.00
C PRO A 30 -29.75 -0.56 -4.70
N GLN A 31 -29.77 0.75 -4.93
CA GLN A 31 -28.65 1.45 -5.55
C GLN A 31 -27.56 1.70 -4.51
N PRO A 32 -26.29 1.28 -4.77
CA PRO A 32 -25.22 1.56 -3.83
C PRO A 32 -24.86 3.04 -3.87
N ILE A 33 -24.85 3.65 -2.70
CA ILE A 33 -24.41 5.04 -2.49
C ILE A 33 -23.24 5.02 -1.52
N TYR A 34 -22.26 5.86 -1.77
CA TYR A 34 -21.05 5.91 -0.96
C TYR A 34 -20.90 7.30 -0.33
N GLY A 35 -20.66 7.35 0.96
CA GLY A 35 -20.35 8.57 1.69
C GLY A 35 -19.07 8.42 2.51
N THR A 36 -18.42 9.53 2.79
CA THR A 36 -17.20 9.54 3.61
C THR A 36 -17.56 9.87 5.06
N VAL A 37 -16.96 9.19 6.01
CA VAL A 37 -17.10 9.47 7.45
C VAL A 37 -16.90 10.96 7.71
N ASN A 38 -17.77 11.55 8.55
CA ASN A 38 -17.79 12.98 8.91
C ASN A 38 -18.19 13.95 7.78
N MET A 39 -18.48 13.42 6.59
CA MET A 39 -18.97 14.24 5.48
C MET A 39 -20.50 14.12 5.36
N SER A 40 -21.08 14.64 4.29
CA SER A 40 -22.50 14.50 4.01
C SER A 40 -22.75 13.70 2.75
N VAL A 41 -23.93 13.10 2.66
CA VAL A 41 -24.39 12.40 1.46
C VAL A 41 -25.83 12.83 1.17
N THR A 42 -26.20 12.90 -0.10
CA THR A 42 -27.57 13.15 -0.51
C THR A 42 -28.11 11.93 -1.27
N LEU A 43 -29.24 11.43 -0.81
CA LEU A 43 -30.01 10.37 -1.46
C LEU A 43 -31.07 11.07 -2.35
N TYR A 44 -31.04 10.75 -3.65
CA TYR A 44 -31.86 11.43 -4.66
C TYR A 44 -33.04 10.56 -5.03
N THR A 45 -34.26 11.12 -4.89
CA THR A 45 -35.48 10.45 -5.36
C THR A 45 -35.59 10.54 -6.89
N SER A 46 -36.41 9.70 -7.48
CA SER A 46 -36.73 9.77 -8.90
C SER A 46 -37.72 10.93 -9.23
N GLY A 47 -38.16 11.65 -8.23
CA GLY A 47 -39.30 12.52 -8.16
C GLY A 47 -39.55 13.51 -9.29
N SER A 48 -40.65 13.28 -9.98
CA SER A 48 -41.20 14.20 -10.98
C SER A 48 -42.66 14.61 -10.68
N ILE A 49 -43.14 14.28 -9.48
CA ILE A 49 -44.54 14.49 -9.09
C ILE A 49 -44.60 15.48 -7.92
N PRO A 50 -45.60 16.39 -7.86
CA PRO A 50 -45.74 17.19 -6.66
C PRO A 50 -45.90 16.34 -5.42
N ILE A 51 -44.97 16.49 -4.49
CA ILE A 51 -44.90 15.67 -3.28
C ILE A 51 -45.95 16.19 -2.30
N LYS A 52 -46.91 15.34 -1.92
CA LYS A 52 -47.89 15.63 -0.89
C LYS A 52 -47.57 15.01 0.45
N GLU A 53 -46.91 13.85 0.39
CA GLU A 53 -46.40 13.16 1.57
C GLU A 53 -45.13 12.43 1.19
N ILE A 54 -44.19 12.38 2.11
CA ILE A 54 -42.93 11.68 1.90
C ILE A 54 -42.44 11.13 3.26
N MET A 55 -41.91 9.90 3.21
CA MET A 55 -41.29 9.26 4.36
C MET A 55 -39.99 8.54 3.93
N TRP A 56 -38.95 8.81 4.66
CA TRP A 56 -37.71 8.08 4.49
C TRP A 56 -37.54 7.07 5.62
N UNK A 57 -37.24 5.90 5.47
CA UNK A 57 -37.01 4.90 6.24
C UNK A 57 -35.68 4.49 6.15
N LYS A 58 -35.01 4.07 7.15
CA LYS A 58 -33.76 3.29 7.25
C LYS A 58 -34.15 1.89 7.74
N LYS A 59 -34.05 0.89 6.91
CA LYS A 59 -34.76 -0.38 7.11
C LYS A 59 -36.25 -0.10 7.33
N LYS A 60 -36.72 -0.30 8.57
CA LYS A 60 -38.12 -0.08 8.96
C LYS A 60 -38.28 1.10 9.90
N ASP A 61 -37.18 1.74 10.29
CA ASP A 61 -37.20 2.86 11.22
C ASP A 61 -37.32 4.18 10.46
N LYS A 62 -38.21 5.03 10.93
CA LYS A 62 -38.42 6.35 10.32
C LYS A 62 -37.18 7.23 10.53
N VAL A 63 -36.72 7.87 9.46
CA VAL A 63 -35.69 8.90 9.46
C VAL A 63 -36.31 10.29 9.52
N VAL A 64 -37.20 10.58 8.58
CA VAL A 64 -37.90 11.84 8.48
C VAL A 64 -39.22 11.62 7.69
N GLU A 65 -40.26 12.35 8.09
CA GLU A 65 -41.51 12.36 7.35
C GLU A 65 -42.00 13.79 7.16
N TRP A 66 -42.78 14.01 6.12
CA TRP A 66 -43.44 15.27 5.86
C TRP A 66 -44.73 15.03 5.02
N ASP A 67 -45.74 15.79 5.35
CA ASP A 67 -46.95 15.88 4.54
C ASP A 67 -47.46 17.34 4.53
N GLU A 68 -48.44 17.61 3.71
CA GLU A 68 -48.98 18.98 3.52
C GLU A 68 -49.58 19.58 4.81
N GLU A 69 -49.92 18.77 5.81
CA GLU A 69 -50.46 19.24 7.10
C GLU A 69 -49.35 19.66 8.08
N LEU A 70 -48.10 19.22 7.82
CA LEU A 70 -46.97 19.55 8.68
C LEU A 70 -46.27 20.84 8.24
N LEU A 71 -46.10 21.75 9.18
CA LEU A 71 -45.39 23.02 8.92
C LEU A 71 -43.92 22.83 8.57
N LYS A 72 -43.32 21.74 9.03
CA LYS A 72 -41.94 21.38 8.76
C LYS A 72 -41.75 19.87 8.88
N PRO A 73 -40.73 19.31 8.23
CA PRO A 73 -40.45 17.88 8.35
C PRO A 73 -40.25 17.44 9.81
N ARG A 74 -40.80 16.28 10.16
CA ARG A 74 -40.63 15.64 11.45
C ARG A 74 -39.47 14.65 11.34
N VAL A 75 -38.38 14.92 12.07
CA VAL A 75 -37.17 14.10 12.08
C VAL A 75 -37.14 13.18 13.32
N TYR A 76 -36.70 11.95 13.13
CA TYR A 76 -36.66 10.91 14.18
C TYR A 76 -35.24 10.64 14.64
N PRO A 77 -35.01 10.31 15.96
CA PRO A 77 -33.69 9.86 16.39
C PRO A 77 -33.22 8.61 15.65
N PRO A 78 -31.90 8.47 15.36
CA PRO A 78 -30.80 9.34 15.79
C PRO A 78 -30.47 10.48 14.79
N PHE A 79 -31.38 10.82 13.92
CA PHE A 79 -31.15 11.76 12.80
C PHE A 79 -31.46 13.23 13.14
N VAL A 80 -31.96 13.49 14.35
CA VAL A 80 -32.31 14.88 14.76
C VAL A 80 -31.07 15.77 14.60
N ASP A 81 -31.27 16.92 13.95
CA ASP A 81 -30.23 17.92 13.63
C ASP A 81 -29.14 17.41 12.67
N ARG A 82 -29.32 16.20 12.10
CA ARG A 82 -28.35 15.60 11.19
C ARG A 82 -28.89 15.35 9.79
N VAL A 83 -30.17 15.71 9.51
CA VAL A 83 -30.73 15.51 8.18
C VAL A 83 -31.43 16.76 7.69
N HIS A 84 -31.48 16.90 6.37
CA HIS A 84 -32.26 17.90 5.67
C HIS A 84 -33.09 17.21 4.60
N LEU A 85 -34.41 17.39 4.66
CA LEU A 85 -35.31 16.90 3.64
C LEU A 85 -35.73 18.10 2.77
N ASP A 86 -35.44 18.01 1.48
CA ASP A 86 -35.93 18.95 0.50
C ASP A 86 -37.36 18.52 0.10
N ILE A 87 -38.37 19.17 0.62
CA ILE A 87 -39.77 18.81 0.37
C ILE A 87 -40.20 19.02 -1.08
N THR A 88 -39.41 19.78 -1.86
CA THR A 88 -39.71 20.01 -3.28
C THR A 88 -39.26 18.85 -4.16
N SER A 89 -38.05 18.36 -3.91
CA SER A 89 -37.46 17.27 -4.68
C SER A 89 -37.60 15.91 -4.01
N GLY A 90 -37.87 15.87 -2.69
CA GLY A 90 -37.89 14.67 -1.91
C GLY A 90 -36.49 14.17 -1.47
N ASN A 91 -35.41 14.85 -1.85
CA ASN A 91 -34.08 14.43 -1.58
C ASN A 91 -33.73 14.51 -0.09
N LEU A 92 -33.03 13.49 0.42
CA LEU A 92 -32.60 13.44 1.82
C LEU A 92 -31.08 13.64 1.89
N THR A 93 -30.64 14.69 2.58
CA THR A 93 -29.23 14.91 2.88
C THR A 93 -28.95 14.50 4.33
N ILE A 94 -27.98 13.62 4.54
CA ILE A 94 -27.51 13.19 5.87
C ILE A 94 -26.14 13.83 6.10
N PHE A 95 -26.00 14.56 7.19
CA PHE A 95 -24.76 15.26 7.57
C PHE A 95 -23.99 14.46 8.61
N ASN A 96 -22.67 14.67 8.65
CA ASN A 96 -21.78 14.13 9.64
C ASN A 96 -21.91 12.60 9.75
N LEU A 97 -21.68 11.93 8.62
CA LEU A 97 -21.84 10.48 8.49
C LEU A 97 -20.98 9.71 9.48
N THR A 98 -21.56 8.65 10.02
CA THR A 98 -20.89 7.69 10.89
C THR A 98 -21.12 6.27 10.33
N SER A 99 -20.32 5.31 10.77
CA SER A 99 -20.51 3.91 10.37
C SER A 99 -21.89 3.36 10.76
N SER A 100 -22.52 3.92 11.81
CA SER A 100 -23.87 3.50 12.19
C SER A 100 -24.94 3.96 11.21
N ASP A 101 -24.62 4.87 10.28
CA ASP A 101 -25.55 5.28 9.25
C ASP A 101 -25.60 4.30 8.07
N GLU A 102 -24.65 3.39 7.96
CA GLU A 102 -24.70 2.33 6.93
C GLU A 102 -25.94 1.49 7.09
N GLU A 103 -26.71 1.42 6.02
CA GLU A 103 -27.88 0.56 5.97
C GLU A 103 -28.61 0.75 4.65
N ASP A 104 -29.67 -0.03 4.46
CA ASP A 104 -30.64 0.16 3.39
C ASP A 104 -31.59 1.29 3.75
N TYR A 105 -31.72 2.22 2.83
CA TYR A 105 -32.68 3.34 2.90
C TYR A 105 -33.72 3.17 1.83
N GLU A 106 -34.94 3.53 2.16
CA GLU A 106 -36.02 3.54 1.18
C GLU A 106 -36.89 4.82 1.37
N VAL A 107 -37.42 5.32 0.28
CA VAL A 107 -38.30 6.47 0.29
C VAL A 107 -39.68 6.02 -0.17
N GLU A 108 -40.69 6.46 0.54
CA GLU A 108 -42.09 6.31 0.19
C GLU A 108 -42.68 7.65 -0.17
N LEU A 109 -43.29 7.73 -1.34
CA LEU A 109 -44.01 8.88 -1.85
C LEU A 109 -45.47 8.48 -2.00
N SER A 110 -46.37 9.14 -1.25
CA SER A 110 -47.82 8.84 -1.30
C SER A 110 -48.08 7.32 -1.12
N SER A 111 -47.40 6.70 -0.13
CA SER A 111 -47.51 5.29 0.24
C SER A 111 -47.06 4.31 -0.81
N ILE A 112 -46.25 4.74 -1.78
CA ILE A 112 -45.62 3.88 -2.78
C ILE A 112 -44.09 4.00 -2.60
N THR A 113 -43.40 2.85 -2.44
CA THR A 113 -41.94 2.83 -2.37
C THR A 113 -41.37 3.25 -3.72
N ASP A 114 -40.65 4.39 -3.75
CA ASP A 114 -40.09 4.93 -4.98
C ASP A 114 -38.71 4.32 -5.29
N THR A 115 -37.78 4.47 -4.38
CA THR A 115 -36.40 4.07 -4.64
C THR A 115 -35.78 3.45 -3.37
N LYS A 116 -34.89 2.50 -3.56
CA LYS A 116 -34.12 1.88 -2.49
C LYS A 116 -32.63 2.10 -2.70
N PHE A 117 -31.93 2.38 -1.62
CA PHE A 117 -30.50 2.66 -1.61
C PHE A 117 -29.81 1.80 -0.55
N THR A 118 -28.58 1.36 -0.82
CA THR A 118 -27.68 0.82 0.21
C THR A 118 -26.59 1.85 0.43
N LEU A 119 -26.57 2.48 1.59
CA LEU A 119 -25.53 3.46 1.95
C LEU A 119 -24.33 2.75 2.58
N TYR A 120 -23.15 2.99 2.02
CA TYR A 120 -21.85 2.59 2.54
C TYR A 120 -21.13 3.82 3.05
N VAL A 121 -20.64 3.78 4.30
CA VAL A 121 -19.90 4.89 4.91
C VAL A 121 -18.42 4.51 5.03
N ILE A 122 -17.57 5.11 4.20
CA ILE A 122 -16.19 4.70 3.98
C ILE A 122 -15.24 5.69 4.65
N GLU A 123 -14.22 5.20 5.37
CA GLU A 123 -13.15 6.04 5.88
C GLU A 123 -12.25 6.55 4.74
N PRO A 124 -11.66 7.74 4.87
CA PRO A 124 -10.71 8.23 3.88
C PRO A 124 -9.56 7.24 3.66
N LEU A 125 -9.18 7.04 2.39
CA LEU A 125 -8.08 6.13 2.05
C LEU A 125 -6.76 6.65 2.63
N PRO A 126 -5.98 5.79 3.30
CA PRO A 126 -4.63 6.13 3.72
C PRO A 126 -3.67 6.08 2.52
N PHE A 127 -2.47 6.64 2.67
CA PHE A 127 -1.42 6.43 1.68
C PHE A 127 -0.93 4.98 1.77
N PRO A 128 -0.81 4.27 0.65
CA PRO A 128 -0.25 2.91 0.68
C PRO A 128 1.25 2.94 0.96
N THR A 129 1.79 1.85 1.49
CA THR A 129 3.24 1.67 1.66
C THR A 129 3.76 0.70 0.61
N LEU A 130 4.95 0.99 0.09
CA LEU A 130 5.60 0.15 -0.90
C LEU A 130 6.80 -0.53 -0.26
N ASN A 131 6.86 -1.85 -0.41
CA ASN A 131 7.98 -2.68 0.00
C ASN A 131 8.43 -3.49 -1.20
N CYS A 132 9.72 -3.75 -1.31
CA CYS A 132 10.22 -4.56 -2.42
C CYS A 132 11.15 -5.66 -1.95
N THR A 133 11.17 -6.74 -2.72
CA THR A 133 12.09 -7.85 -2.56
C THR A 133 12.88 -8.01 -3.85
N PHE A 134 14.16 -8.29 -3.70
CA PHE A 134 15.10 -8.43 -4.80
C PHE A 134 15.55 -9.88 -4.90
N THR A 135 15.48 -10.44 -6.10
CA THR A 135 15.94 -11.79 -6.41
C THR A 135 16.95 -11.74 -7.57
N ALA A 136 17.51 -12.88 -7.93
CA ALA A 136 18.46 -12.97 -9.04
C ALA A 136 17.85 -12.51 -10.38
N GLU A 137 16.55 -12.72 -10.57
CA GLU A 137 15.86 -12.48 -11.83
C GLU A 137 14.92 -11.27 -11.80
N ASN A 138 14.28 -11.00 -10.66
CA ASN A 138 13.19 -10.03 -10.58
C ASN A 138 13.27 -9.15 -9.36
N ILE A 139 12.66 -7.98 -9.48
CA ILE A 139 12.29 -7.09 -8.37
C ILE A 139 10.78 -7.19 -8.22
N THR A 140 10.30 -7.64 -7.05
CA THR A 140 8.87 -7.68 -6.75
C THR A 140 8.54 -6.54 -5.81
N VAL A 141 7.65 -5.64 -6.26
CA VAL A 141 7.17 -4.51 -5.46
C VAL A 141 5.78 -4.85 -4.95
N ARG A 142 5.57 -4.71 -3.64
CA ARG A 142 4.30 -4.95 -2.95
C ARG A 142 3.74 -3.64 -2.44
N CYS A 143 2.47 -3.43 -2.73
CA CYS A 143 1.70 -2.29 -2.29
C CYS A 143 0.82 -2.75 -1.12
N ARG A 144 0.98 -2.12 0.05
CA ARG A 144 0.25 -2.50 1.26
C ARG A 144 -0.53 -1.32 1.82
N ILE A 145 -1.74 -1.62 2.26
CA ILE A 145 -2.55 -0.68 3.02
C ILE A 145 -2.16 -0.86 4.50
N PRO A 146 -2.02 0.22 5.27
CA PRO A 146 -1.74 0.09 6.70
C PRO A 146 -2.75 -0.82 7.41
N GLU A 147 -2.27 -1.68 8.30
CA GLU A 147 -3.11 -2.65 9.02
C GLU A 147 -4.18 -2.00 9.89
N THR A 148 -3.99 -0.73 10.23
CA THR A 148 -4.96 0.05 10.99
C THR A 148 -6.20 0.42 10.18
N TYR A 149 -6.13 0.32 8.85
CA TYR A 149 -7.26 0.63 7.97
C TYR A 149 -8.07 -0.65 7.72
N SER A 150 -9.33 -0.63 8.10
CA SER A 150 -10.22 -1.80 7.96
C SER A 150 -11.52 -1.49 7.21
N SER A 151 -11.75 -0.23 6.86
CA SER A 151 -13.01 0.21 6.24
C SER A 151 -13.13 -0.30 4.80
N HIS A 152 -14.08 -1.19 4.56
CA HIS A 152 -14.48 -1.67 3.22
C HIS A 152 -13.30 -2.07 2.33
N ILE A 153 -12.40 -2.92 2.85
CA ILE A 153 -11.19 -3.39 2.13
C ILE A 153 -11.57 -4.02 0.78
N ASN A 154 -12.72 -4.68 0.72
CA ASN A 154 -13.24 -5.33 -0.49
C ASN A 154 -13.56 -4.35 -1.64
N LEU A 155 -13.72 -3.06 -1.34
CA LEU A 155 -13.97 -2.03 -2.35
C LEU A 155 -12.67 -1.43 -2.90
N ILE A 156 -11.52 -1.79 -2.34
CA ILE A 156 -10.23 -1.22 -2.76
C ILE A 156 -9.74 -1.94 -4.02
N LYS A 157 -9.34 -1.14 -5.00
CA LYS A 157 -8.73 -1.59 -6.25
C LYS A 157 -7.31 -1.07 -6.33
N TYR A 158 -6.42 -1.91 -6.88
CA TYR A 158 -5.01 -1.58 -7.09
C TYR A 158 -4.76 -1.32 -8.56
N SER A 159 -3.94 -0.31 -8.84
CA SER A 159 -3.41 -0.08 -10.18
C SER A 159 -1.98 0.42 -10.07
N TRP A 160 -1.21 0.21 -11.12
CA TRP A 160 0.21 0.54 -11.15
C TRP A 160 0.50 1.50 -12.28
N ASN A 161 1.39 2.46 -12.01
CA ASN A 161 1.92 3.37 -13.02
C ASN A 161 3.44 3.19 -13.07
N CYS A 162 3.93 2.79 -14.23
CA CYS A 162 5.37 2.58 -14.49
C CYS A 162 5.60 2.55 -15.99
N PHE A 163 6.86 2.65 -16.41
CA PHE A 163 7.22 2.69 -17.83
C PHE A 163 7.27 1.30 -18.49
N SER A 164 7.28 0.24 -17.69
CA SER A 164 7.37 -1.13 -18.20
C SER A 164 5.99 -1.66 -18.62
N GLU A 165 5.92 -2.31 -19.76
CA GLU A 165 4.71 -3.04 -20.19
C GLU A 165 4.29 -4.13 -19.19
N GLN A 166 5.24 -4.65 -18.42
CA GLN A 166 5.00 -5.67 -17.40
C GLN A 166 4.09 -5.16 -16.28
N CYS A 167 4.22 -3.88 -15.93
CA CYS A 167 3.35 -3.21 -14.97
C CYS A 167 1.95 -2.94 -15.50
N GLN A 168 1.90 -2.44 -16.75
CA GLN A 168 0.66 -1.94 -17.34
C GLN A 168 -0.40 -3.03 -17.49
N ASN A 169 0.03 -4.28 -17.64
CA ASN A 169 -0.86 -5.42 -17.79
C ASN A 169 -1.31 -6.05 -16.47
N THR A 170 -0.89 -5.47 -15.33
CA THR A 170 -1.26 -5.99 -14.02
C THR A 170 -2.54 -5.30 -13.54
N THR A 171 -3.66 -6.03 -13.56
CA THR A 171 -4.96 -5.50 -13.14
C THR A 171 -5.31 -5.96 -11.73
N ASN A 172 -5.62 -5.01 -10.88
CA ASN A 172 -6.12 -5.20 -9.52
C ASN A 172 -5.25 -6.13 -8.65
N SER A 173 -3.92 -6.07 -8.82
CA SER A 173 -2.98 -6.83 -8.01
C SER A 173 -2.21 -5.91 -7.07
N SER A 174 -2.06 -6.32 -5.83
CA SER A 174 -1.25 -5.61 -4.84
C SER A 174 0.26 -5.83 -5.04
N GLU A 175 0.65 -6.64 -6.03
CA GLU A 175 2.06 -6.91 -6.34
C GLU A 175 2.33 -6.77 -7.82
N VAL A 176 3.54 -6.33 -8.15
CA VAL A 176 4.06 -6.33 -9.52
C VAL A 176 5.50 -6.82 -9.51
N SER A 177 5.87 -7.62 -10.50
CA SER A 177 7.23 -8.13 -10.69
C SER A 177 7.83 -7.52 -11.95
N ILE A 178 9.02 -6.96 -11.81
CA ILE A 178 9.76 -6.29 -12.87
C ILE A 178 11.09 -7.01 -13.05
N LYS A 179 11.49 -7.26 -14.28
CA LYS A 179 12.78 -7.91 -14.57
C LYS A 179 13.93 -7.05 -14.06
N ARG A 180 14.92 -7.69 -13.48
CA ARG A 180 16.14 -7.04 -12.98
C ARG A 180 16.89 -6.24 -14.04
N GLU A 181 16.79 -6.65 -15.29
CA GLU A 181 17.44 -6.00 -16.43
C GLU A 181 16.83 -4.64 -16.79
N SER A 182 15.70 -4.29 -16.18
CA SER A 182 15.02 -3.01 -16.43
C SER A 182 15.84 -1.85 -15.86
N ASP A 183 15.56 -0.67 -16.37
CA ASP A 183 16.20 0.56 -15.89
C ASP A 183 15.82 0.83 -14.44
N LEU A 184 16.78 0.71 -13.55
CA LEU A 184 16.58 0.87 -12.12
C LEU A 184 16.37 2.33 -11.68
N SER A 185 16.65 3.31 -12.55
CA SER A 185 16.39 4.71 -12.24
C SER A 185 14.91 5.07 -12.30
N GLN A 186 14.08 4.17 -12.83
CA GLN A 186 12.65 4.39 -13.00
C GLN A 186 11.91 4.41 -11.65
N GLU A 187 10.91 5.27 -11.60
CA GLU A 187 9.97 5.35 -10.50
C GLU A 187 8.76 4.45 -10.80
N ILE A 188 8.35 3.69 -9.82
CA ILE A 188 7.13 2.89 -9.87
C ILE A 188 6.14 3.43 -8.84
N GLN A 189 4.88 3.55 -9.22
CA GLN A 189 3.83 4.09 -8.37
C GLN A 189 2.69 3.08 -8.25
N CYS A 190 2.29 2.81 -6.99
CA CYS A 190 1.06 2.10 -6.70
C CYS A 190 -0.04 3.11 -6.41
N ILE A 191 -1.19 2.89 -7.01
CA ILE A 191 -2.41 3.69 -6.82
C ILE A 191 -3.47 2.76 -6.25
N ILE A 192 -3.96 3.09 -5.06
CA ILE A 192 -5.15 2.43 -4.50
C ILE A 192 -6.35 3.34 -4.70
N SER A 193 -7.49 2.76 -4.99
CA SER A 193 -8.74 3.51 -5.21
C SER A 193 -9.93 2.80 -4.62
N ASN A 194 -10.91 3.58 -4.19
CA ASN A 194 -12.24 3.13 -3.83
C ASN A 194 -13.25 3.99 -4.61
N PRO A 195 -14.59 3.80 -4.44
CA PRO A 195 -15.58 4.59 -5.20
C PRO A 195 -15.50 6.09 -4.97
N LEU A 196 -14.88 6.57 -3.89
CA LEU A 196 -14.87 7.99 -3.50
C LEU A 196 -13.54 8.69 -3.71
N SER A 197 -12.41 7.96 -3.71
CA SER A 197 -11.10 8.60 -3.65
C SER A 197 -9.99 7.69 -4.19
N LYS A 198 -8.82 8.32 -4.40
CA LYS A 198 -7.59 7.61 -4.81
C LYS A 198 -6.44 8.12 -3.97
N GLN A 199 -5.51 7.23 -3.63
CA GLN A 199 -4.24 7.57 -2.99
C GLN A 199 -3.11 6.82 -3.68
N ALA A 200 -1.92 7.41 -3.68
CA ALA A 200 -0.79 6.83 -4.39
C ALA A 200 0.49 7.02 -3.59
N SER A 201 1.40 6.06 -3.74
CA SER A 201 2.77 6.16 -3.25
C SER A 201 3.71 5.61 -4.30
N SER A 202 4.94 6.11 -4.33
CA SER A 202 5.92 5.70 -5.32
C SER A 202 7.28 5.40 -4.69
N LEU A 203 8.10 4.63 -5.41
CA LEU A 203 9.50 4.40 -5.06
C LEU A 203 10.33 4.28 -6.34
N VAL A 204 11.64 4.56 -6.22
CA VAL A 204 12.59 4.35 -7.31
C VAL A 204 13.14 2.92 -7.20
N LEU A 205 13.14 2.17 -8.30
CA LEU A 205 13.54 0.75 -8.30
C LEU A 205 14.95 0.50 -7.78
N ALA A 206 15.86 1.48 -7.94
CA ALA A 206 17.22 1.38 -7.41
C ALA A 206 17.23 1.18 -5.90
N THR A 207 16.22 1.68 -5.17
CA THR A 207 16.15 1.52 -3.71
C THR A 207 15.86 0.09 -3.29
N CYS A 208 15.36 -0.74 -4.21
CA CYS A 208 15.06 -2.15 -3.96
C CYS A 208 16.32 -3.04 -4.03
N VAL A 209 17.37 -2.57 -4.70
CA VAL A 209 18.60 -3.35 -4.90
C VAL A 209 19.52 -3.14 -3.68
N PRO A 210 19.98 -4.21 -3.03
CA PRO A 210 20.89 -4.07 -1.89
C PRO A 210 22.18 -3.39 -2.31
N ASP A 211 22.59 -2.38 -1.55
CA ASP A 211 23.86 -1.67 -1.80
C ASP A 211 25.03 -2.51 -1.28
N ASN A 212 25.60 -3.32 -2.17
CA ASN A 212 26.78 -4.13 -1.85
C ASN A 212 28.08 -3.31 -1.73
N SER A 213 28.03 -2.02 -2.07
CA SER A 213 29.23 -1.17 -2.03
C SER A 213 29.81 -1.06 -0.61
N ARG A 214 28.98 -0.96 0.40
CA ARG A 214 29.44 -0.85 1.80
C ARG A 214 30.23 -2.07 2.25
N HIS A 215 29.79 -3.28 1.89
CA HIS A 215 30.52 -4.51 2.23
C HIS A 215 31.86 -4.56 1.51
N SER A 216 31.92 -4.14 0.25
CA SER A 216 33.18 -4.09 -0.51
C SER A 216 34.19 -3.15 0.13
N PHE A 217 33.79 -1.95 0.56
CA PHE A 217 34.67 -1.01 1.22
C PHE A 217 35.19 -1.54 2.56
N VAL A 218 34.34 -2.19 3.36
CA VAL A 218 34.75 -2.78 4.64
C VAL A 218 35.76 -3.89 4.41
N ILE A 219 35.54 -4.76 3.43
CA ILE A 219 36.47 -5.86 3.10
C ILE A 219 37.82 -5.30 2.63
N ILE A 220 37.81 -4.31 1.71
CA ILE A 220 39.03 -3.66 1.21
C ILE A 220 39.81 -3.02 2.38
N ALA A 221 39.13 -2.28 3.25
CA ALA A 221 39.76 -1.65 4.41
C ALA A 221 40.39 -2.69 5.37
N ALA A 222 39.70 -3.80 5.62
CA ALA A 222 40.22 -4.88 6.46
C ALA A 222 41.45 -5.52 5.85
N VAL A 223 41.46 -5.81 4.54
CA VAL A 223 42.62 -6.36 3.84
C VAL A 223 43.81 -5.42 3.91
N LEU A 224 43.59 -4.11 3.64
CA LEU A 224 44.63 -3.09 3.71
C LEU A 224 45.22 -3.01 5.13
N PHE A 225 44.39 -3.07 6.15
CA PHE A 225 44.83 -3.06 7.54
C PHE A 225 45.71 -4.24 7.86
N VAL A 226 45.35 -5.44 7.43
CA VAL A 226 46.17 -6.67 7.62
C VAL A 226 47.52 -6.55 6.90
N VAL A 227 47.53 -6.03 5.68
CA VAL A 227 48.77 -5.84 4.91
C VAL A 227 49.70 -4.84 5.62
N ILE A 228 49.15 -3.73 6.11
CA ILE A 228 49.92 -2.73 6.86
C ILE A 228 50.53 -3.34 8.13
N LEU A 229 49.75 -4.10 8.89
CA LEU A 229 50.25 -4.79 10.08
C LEU A 229 51.36 -5.75 9.74
N ALA A 230 51.21 -6.56 8.67
CA ALA A 230 52.25 -7.49 8.23
C ALA A 230 53.55 -6.75 7.85
N MET A 231 53.42 -5.64 7.14
CA MET A 231 54.56 -4.79 6.80
C MET A 231 55.25 -4.25 8.07
N PHE A 232 54.49 -3.77 9.05
CA PHE A 232 55.07 -3.34 10.32
C PHE A 232 55.81 -4.45 11.04
N VAL A 233 55.27 -5.64 11.09
CA VAL A 233 55.90 -6.79 11.71
C VAL A 233 57.17 -7.16 11.00
N LEU A 234 57.17 -7.14 9.66
CA LEU A 234 58.36 -7.45 8.86
C LEU A 234 59.47 -6.40 9.08
N LEU A 235 59.14 -5.12 9.10
CA LEU A 235 60.08 -4.02 9.36
C LEU A 235 60.65 -4.14 10.79
N TYR A 236 59.80 -4.40 11.77
CA TYR A 236 60.22 -4.58 13.16
C TYR A 236 61.17 -5.75 13.31
N ARG A 237 60.88 -6.90 12.67
CA ARG A 237 61.78 -8.08 12.66
C ARG A 237 63.11 -7.74 12.00
N ARG A 238 63.10 -7.01 10.88
CA ARG A 238 64.30 -6.60 10.17
C ARG A 238 65.17 -5.69 11.05
N ASP A 239 64.61 -4.72 11.73
CA ASP A 239 65.31 -3.83 12.63
C ASP A 239 65.87 -4.59 13.86
N PHE A 240 65.07 -5.50 14.40
CA PHE A 240 65.49 -6.33 15.53
C PHE A 240 66.70 -7.22 15.15
N LEU A 241 66.69 -7.84 13.97
CA LEU A 241 67.79 -8.65 13.45
C LEU A 241 69.05 -7.82 13.19
N LYS A 242 68.88 -6.60 12.64
CA LYS A 242 70.01 -5.65 12.45
C LYS A 242 70.69 -5.30 13.78
N ARG A 243 69.86 -4.95 14.78
CA ARG A 243 70.40 -4.62 16.13
C ARG A 243 71.08 -5.79 16.81
N GLY A 244 70.56 -7.03 16.60
CA GLY A 244 71.20 -8.25 17.10
C GLY A 244 72.50 -8.46 16.44
N GLY A 245 72.59 -8.30 15.11
CA GLY A 245 73.87 -8.45 14.36
C GLY A 245 74.93 -7.43 14.76
N GLU A 246 74.54 -6.20 15.04
CA GLU A 246 75.41 -5.11 15.47
C GLU A 246 75.94 -5.35 16.87
N ARG A 247 75.15 -5.87 17.80
CA ARG A 247 75.60 -6.26 19.15
C ARG A 247 76.59 -7.41 19.09
N ASP A 248 76.39 -8.35 18.20
CA ASP A 248 77.34 -9.50 18.05
C ASP A 248 78.65 -9.09 17.45
N ARG A 249 78.62 -8.08 16.54
CA ARG A 249 79.81 -7.52 15.91
C ARG A 249 80.65 -6.74 16.92
N THR A 250 80.05 -5.88 17.71
CA THR A 250 80.73 -5.11 18.76
C THR A 250 81.28 -5.99 19.84
N LYS A 251 80.61 -7.10 20.18
CA LYS A 251 81.12 -8.09 21.13
C LYS A 251 82.33 -8.85 20.59
N LYS A 252 82.38 -9.19 19.30
CA LYS A 252 83.55 -9.84 18.63
C LYS A 252 84.68 -8.86 18.51
N GLU A 253 84.51 -7.63 18.22
CA GLU A 253 85.52 -6.59 18.14
C GLU A 253 86.14 -6.35 19.53
N ALA A 254 85.35 -6.26 20.59
CA ALA A 254 85.78 -6.10 21.97
C ALA A 254 86.62 -7.30 22.47
N ILE A 255 86.30 -8.52 22.02
CA ILE A 255 87.09 -9.74 22.35
C ILE A 255 88.39 -9.76 21.58
N ASN A 256 88.42 -9.31 20.34
CA ASN A 256 89.63 -9.25 19.51
C ASN A 256 90.60 -8.22 20.00
N ASP A 257 90.15 -7.02 20.46
CA ASP A 257 90.94 -5.98 21.07
C ASP A 257 91.58 -6.41 22.38
N ARG A 258 90.92 -7.27 23.21
CA ARG A 258 91.50 -7.84 24.44
C ARG A 258 92.64 -8.83 24.15
N ASN A 259 92.57 -9.53 23.05
CA ASN A 259 93.55 -10.48 22.66
C ASN A 259 94.80 -9.86 21.94
N SER A 260 94.74 -8.61 21.54
CA SER A 260 95.80 -7.92 20.84
C SER A 260 96.58 -6.94 21.73
N ASP A 261 96.34 -6.88 23.02
CA ASP A 261 97.11 -6.10 23.96
C ASP A 261 98.50 -6.76 24.26
N PRO A 262 99.62 -6.15 23.85
CA PRO A 262 100.94 -6.75 23.99
C PRO A 262 101.59 -6.69 25.41
N THR A 263 100.86 -6.10 26.37
CA THR A 263 101.43 -5.83 27.71
C THR A 263 101.37 -6.97 28.71
N SER A 264 100.91 -8.14 28.30
CA SER A 264 100.85 -9.32 29.20
C SER A 264 102.05 -10.27 29.17
N ARG A 265 103.23 -9.85 28.54
CA ARG A 265 104.46 -10.63 28.54
C ARG A 265 105.59 -9.88 29.22
N LEU A 266 105.66 -9.92 30.52
CA LEU A 266 106.85 -9.59 31.32
C LEU A 266 106.53 -10.07 32.74
N HIS A 267 107.20 -10.90 33.43
CA HIS A 267 108.45 -11.52 33.54
C HIS A 267 108.40 -12.60 34.61
N PRO A 268 109.30 -13.58 34.49
CA PRO A 268 109.75 -14.22 35.71
C PRO A 268 111.25 -13.99 35.88
N THR A 269 111.70 -13.74 37.04
CA THR A 269 113.05 -14.10 37.45
C THR A 269 113.42 -13.56 38.81
N PRO A 270 114.40 -14.05 39.49
CA PRO A 270 114.95 -15.44 39.69
C PRO A 270 114.62 -15.94 41.09
#